data_216bc208aac73052a248424845919cf1
#
_entry.id   216bc208aac73052a248424845919cf1
#
_cell.length_a   1.000
_cell.length_b   1.000
_cell.length_c   1.000
_cell.angle_alpha   90.00
_cell.angle_beta   90.00
_cell.angle_gamma   90.00
#
_symmetry.space_group_name_H-M   'P 1'
#
loop_
_entity.id
_entity.type
_entity.pdbx_description
1 polymer ?
#
loop_
_entity_poly.entity_id
_entity_poly.type
_entity_poly.pdbx_seq_one_letter_code
_entity_poly.pdbx_strand_id
1 'polypeptide(L)'
;LLRLLFNPAPELCQLINSYTEQFADAFVIGLQLRMGGKLVNAKDTVFLTKMRMVKLVEEVKAMIKKRNSTQPVIVFVSTDSLKVRQYVVKAFAPPVRVMYVKEFSIGHTALQFKKRISVPWDDIMKQAIMDMMVLKDCDYLVVTAKSSYGEMAMELQQSYGMPVSVDWFLKEHGMRCSVFN
;
A
#
# COMPACT_ATOMS: atom_id res chain seq x y z
N LEU A 1 5.92 -19.70 7.98
CA LEU A 1 6.56 -18.97 9.07
C LEU A 1 5.95 -17.58 9.25
N LEU A 2 5.84 -16.75 8.19
CA LEU A 2 5.30 -15.39 8.28
C LEU A 2 3.88 -15.34 8.86
N ARG A 3 2.98 -16.26 8.50
CA ARG A 3 1.64 -16.37 9.08
C ARG A 3 1.62 -16.52 10.59
N LEU A 4 2.64 -17.17 11.17
CA LEU A 4 2.75 -17.35 12.61
C LEU A 4 3.27 -16.09 13.30
N LEU A 5 4.11 -15.31 12.62
CA LEU A 5 4.69 -14.08 13.13
C LEU A 5 3.73 -12.88 13.04
N PHE A 6 2.86 -12.86 12.01
CA PHE A 6 1.90 -11.80 11.78
C PHE A 6 0.48 -12.28 12.10
N ASN A 7 0.19 -12.41 13.38
CA ASN A 7 -1.16 -12.66 13.88
C ASN A 7 -1.64 -11.40 14.63
N PRO A 8 -2.37 -10.51 13.96
CA PRO A 8 -2.84 -9.29 14.57
C PRO A 8 -3.75 -9.56 15.77
N ALA A 9 -3.78 -8.63 16.74
CA ALA A 9 -4.72 -8.68 17.84
C ALA A 9 -6.18 -8.74 17.33
N PRO A 10 -7.11 -9.36 18.08
CA PRO A 10 -8.49 -9.57 17.63
C PRO A 10 -9.18 -8.30 17.13
N GLU A 11 -8.95 -7.17 17.78
CA GLU A 11 -9.53 -5.86 17.39
C GLU A 11 -9.01 -5.39 16.03
N LEU A 12 -7.71 -5.59 15.76
CA LEU A 12 -7.14 -5.29 14.45
C LEU A 12 -7.64 -6.26 13.38
N CYS A 13 -7.80 -7.55 13.72
CA CYS A 13 -8.38 -8.53 12.80
C CYS A 13 -9.80 -8.15 12.37
N GLN A 14 -10.66 -7.72 13.30
CA GLN A 14 -12.02 -7.26 12.98
C GLN A 14 -11.96 -6.06 12.03
N LEU A 15 -11.08 -5.11 12.29
CA LEU A 15 -10.91 -3.93 11.45
C LEU A 15 -10.35 -4.29 10.06
N ILE A 16 -9.35 -5.18 9.97
CA ILE A 16 -8.82 -5.71 8.70
C ILE A 16 -9.97 -6.32 7.89
N ASN A 17 -10.77 -7.21 8.50
CA ASN A 17 -11.89 -7.85 7.85
C ASN A 17 -12.90 -6.83 7.33
N SER A 18 -13.21 -5.79 8.07
CA SER A 18 -14.15 -4.73 7.63
C SER A 18 -13.68 -3.97 6.37
N TYR A 19 -12.37 -3.94 6.12
CA TYR A 19 -11.80 -3.41 4.88
C TYR A 19 -11.85 -4.45 3.76
N THR A 20 -11.42 -5.68 4.03
CA THR A 20 -11.29 -6.72 2.99
C THR A 20 -12.66 -7.27 2.55
N GLU A 21 -13.67 -7.28 3.41
CA GLU A 21 -15.06 -7.59 3.03
C GLU A 21 -15.59 -6.65 1.93
N GLN A 22 -15.09 -5.41 1.87
CA GLN A 22 -15.47 -4.46 0.82
C GLN A 22 -14.80 -4.76 -0.53
N PHE A 23 -13.88 -5.72 -0.59
CA PHE A 23 -13.20 -6.15 -1.80
C PHE A 23 -14.01 -7.16 -2.61
N ALA A 24 -15.06 -7.74 -2.00
CA ALA A 24 -15.93 -8.68 -2.69
C ALA A 24 -16.44 -8.11 -4.02
N ASP A 25 -16.38 -8.93 -5.06
CA ASP A 25 -16.81 -8.61 -6.43
C ASP A 25 -16.03 -7.47 -7.13
N ALA A 26 -15.02 -6.91 -6.50
CA ALA A 26 -14.17 -5.88 -7.07
C ALA A 26 -12.79 -6.42 -7.47
N PHE A 27 -12.17 -5.77 -8.45
CA PHE A 27 -10.74 -5.93 -8.70
C PHE A 27 -9.97 -4.90 -7.88
N VAL A 28 -9.12 -5.36 -6.99
CA VAL A 28 -8.46 -4.51 -6.02
C VAL A 28 -6.98 -4.32 -6.35
N ILE A 29 -6.59 -3.06 -6.52
CA ILE A 29 -5.19 -2.67 -6.76
C ILE A 29 -4.65 -2.04 -5.48
N GLY A 30 -3.67 -2.67 -4.86
CA GLY A 30 -2.94 -2.12 -3.71
C GLY A 30 -1.78 -1.25 -4.16
N LEU A 31 -1.80 0.03 -3.77
CA LEU A 31 -0.72 0.99 -4.02
C LEU A 31 0.06 1.26 -2.74
N GLN A 32 1.26 0.71 -2.62
CA GLN A 32 2.18 1.06 -1.54
C GLN A 32 3.16 2.13 -2.02
N LEU A 33 2.98 3.37 -1.56
CA LEU A 33 3.70 4.55 -2.00
C LEU A 33 4.57 5.12 -0.88
N ARG A 34 5.83 4.66 -0.79
CA ARG A 34 6.80 5.18 0.17
C ARG A 34 7.58 6.33 -0.43
N MET A 35 7.37 7.52 0.11
CA MET A 35 8.08 8.71 -0.31
C MET A 35 9.46 8.82 0.35
N GLY A 36 9.52 8.63 1.66
CA GLY A 36 10.73 8.91 2.44
C GLY A 36 11.13 10.38 2.39
N GLY A 37 12.43 10.65 2.44
CA GLY A 37 12.98 11.98 2.29
C GLY A 37 13.05 12.79 3.57
N LYS A 38 12.79 14.12 3.50
CA LYS A 38 12.88 15.00 4.66
C LYS A 38 11.62 14.88 5.53
N LEU A 39 11.76 14.22 6.64
CA LEU A 39 10.76 14.16 7.70
C LEU A 39 10.99 15.34 8.67
N VAL A 40 9.98 15.71 9.43
CA VAL A 40 10.00 16.93 10.28
C VAL A 40 11.26 17.05 11.16
N ASN A 41 11.86 15.93 11.57
CA ASN A 41 13.09 15.93 12.38
C ASN A 41 14.03 14.76 12.03
N ALA A 42 13.87 14.15 10.85
CA ALA A 42 14.72 13.06 10.39
C ALA A 42 14.96 13.17 8.89
N LYS A 43 16.06 12.59 8.44
CA LYS A 43 16.34 12.41 7.02
C LYS A 43 16.27 10.91 6.75
N ASP A 44 15.29 10.52 5.93
CA ASP A 44 15.18 9.16 5.41
C ASP A 44 15.67 9.13 3.95
N THR A 45 15.92 7.96 3.43
CA THR A 45 16.15 7.76 2.00
C THR A 45 14.93 8.22 1.20
N VAL A 46 15.15 8.93 0.10
CA VAL A 46 14.10 9.21 -0.85
C VAL A 46 13.86 7.95 -1.68
N PHE A 47 12.73 7.29 -1.46
CA PHE A 47 12.35 6.08 -2.20
C PHE A 47 11.61 6.43 -3.49
N LEU A 48 10.65 7.36 -3.40
CA LEU A 48 9.82 7.77 -4.53
C LEU A 48 9.80 9.29 -4.64
N THR A 49 10.19 9.83 -5.79
CA THR A 49 10.05 11.26 -6.07
C THR A 49 8.62 11.60 -6.47
N LYS A 50 8.23 12.88 -6.27
CA LYS A 50 6.89 13.35 -6.68
C LYS A 50 6.60 13.06 -8.16
N MET A 51 7.57 13.28 -9.04
CA MET A 51 7.40 13.04 -10.48
C MET A 51 7.17 11.55 -10.78
N ARG A 52 7.95 10.66 -10.16
CA ARG A 52 7.77 9.21 -10.32
C ARG A 52 6.44 8.74 -9.75
N MET A 53 6.01 9.28 -8.61
CA MET A 53 4.71 8.96 -8.02
C MET A 53 3.55 9.35 -8.95
N VAL A 54 3.60 10.56 -9.55
CA VAL A 54 2.60 11.00 -10.53
C VAL A 54 2.57 10.05 -11.73
N LYS A 55 3.74 9.71 -12.30
CA LYS A 55 3.85 8.79 -13.42
C LYS A 55 3.27 7.41 -13.09
N LEU A 56 3.57 6.88 -11.92
CA LEU A 56 3.04 5.60 -11.44
C LEU A 56 1.50 5.62 -11.35
N VAL A 57 0.92 6.69 -10.81
CA VAL A 57 -0.54 6.83 -10.74
C VAL A 57 -1.16 6.85 -12.15
N GLU A 58 -0.55 7.54 -13.11
CA GLU A 58 -1.03 7.54 -14.49
C GLU A 58 -0.88 6.16 -15.18
N GLU A 59 0.18 5.42 -14.89
CA GLU A 59 0.34 4.04 -15.37
C GLU A 59 -0.75 3.11 -14.81
N VAL A 60 -1.11 3.26 -13.53
CA VAL A 60 -2.22 2.49 -12.92
C VAL A 60 -3.56 2.86 -13.57
N LYS A 61 -3.81 4.14 -13.84
CA LYS A 61 -5.01 4.55 -14.59
C LYS A 61 -5.07 3.93 -15.98
N ALA A 62 -3.94 3.93 -16.69
CA ALA A 62 -3.85 3.32 -18.02
C ALA A 62 -4.11 1.80 -17.96
N MET A 63 -3.59 1.12 -16.93
CA MET A 63 -3.83 -0.30 -16.69
C MET A 63 -5.32 -0.57 -16.45
N ILE A 64 -5.96 0.19 -15.56
CA ILE A 64 -7.41 0.07 -15.28
C ILE A 64 -8.21 0.25 -16.58
N LYS A 65 -7.90 1.28 -17.36
CA LYS A 65 -8.58 1.54 -18.63
C LYS A 65 -8.37 0.40 -19.64
N LYS A 66 -7.16 -0.16 -19.72
CA LYS A 66 -6.83 -1.27 -20.62
C LYS A 66 -7.53 -2.58 -20.23
N ARG A 67 -7.85 -2.77 -18.96
CA ARG A 67 -8.51 -3.98 -18.46
C ARG A 67 -9.88 -4.21 -19.12
N ASN A 68 -10.59 -3.15 -19.51
CA ASN A 68 -11.89 -3.18 -20.19
C ASN A 68 -12.88 -4.19 -19.55
N SER A 69 -12.92 -4.23 -18.21
CA SER A 69 -13.77 -5.13 -17.42
C SER A 69 -14.93 -4.34 -16.83
N THR A 70 -16.09 -4.98 -16.73
CA THR A 70 -17.25 -4.44 -16.03
C THR A 70 -17.14 -4.57 -14.51
N GLN A 71 -16.18 -5.36 -14.03
CA GLN A 71 -15.92 -5.54 -12.61
C GLN A 71 -15.53 -4.21 -11.96
N PRO A 72 -16.15 -3.84 -10.81
CA PRO A 72 -15.75 -2.65 -10.07
C PRO A 72 -14.27 -2.65 -9.73
N VAL A 73 -13.64 -1.48 -9.72
CA VAL A 73 -12.23 -1.34 -9.38
C VAL A 73 -12.09 -0.56 -8.08
N ILE A 74 -11.30 -1.12 -7.17
CA ILE A 74 -10.87 -0.47 -5.93
C ILE A 74 -9.37 -0.24 -6.01
N VAL A 75 -8.94 0.97 -5.64
CA VAL A 75 -7.53 1.30 -5.43
C VAL A 75 -7.32 1.50 -3.93
N PHE A 76 -6.64 0.55 -3.29
CA PHE A 76 -6.27 0.67 -1.88
C PHE A 76 -4.90 1.34 -1.75
N VAL A 77 -4.80 2.42 -0.96
CA VAL A 77 -3.60 3.26 -0.85
C VAL A 77 -2.97 3.17 0.52
N SER A 78 -1.73 2.72 0.57
CA SER A 78 -0.84 2.78 1.71
C SER A 78 0.31 3.75 1.42
N THR A 79 0.54 4.73 2.28
CA THR A 79 1.61 5.72 2.09
C THR A 79 2.03 6.37 3.40
N ASP A 80 3.28 6.81 3.47
CA ASP A 80 3.87 7.59 4.56
C ASP A 80 3.60 9.12 4.44
N SER A 81 2.76 9.54 3.47
CA SER A 81 2.52 10.95 3.16
C SER A 81 1.05 11.28 2.98
N LEU A 82 0.49 12.10 3.88
CA LEU A 82 -0.89 12.60 3.76
C LEU A 82 -1.14 13.33 2.44
N LYS A 83 -0.15 14.10 1.95
CA LYS A 83 -0.26 14.82 0.66
C LYS A 83 -0.37 13.86 -0.51
N VAL A 84 0.35 12.73 -0.46
CA VAL A 84 0.27 11.69 -1.49
C VAL A 84 -1.07 10.99 -1.43
N ARG A 85 -1.57 10.62 -0.24
CA ARG A 85 -2.92 10.07 -0.07
C ARG A 85 -3.98 10.97 -0.71
N GLN A 86 -3.96 12.27 -0.37
CA GLN A 86 -4.89 13.25 -0.92
C GLN A 86 -4.78 13.39 -2.45
N TYR A 87 -3.56 13.34 -2.98
CA TYR A 87 -3.34 13.36 -4.42
C TYR A 87 -3.97 12.14 -5.10
N VAL A 88 -3.71 10.94 -4.59
CA VAL A 88 -4.26 9.69 -5.16
C VAL A 88 -5.78 9.69 -5.12
N VAL A 89 -6.39 10.08 -3.99
CA VAL A 89 -7.86 10.20 -3.89
C VAL A 89 -8.44 11.13 -4.96
N LYS A 90 -7.77 12.24 -5.26
CA LYS A 90 -8.21 13.18 -6.29
C LYS A 90 -7.91 12.71 -7.71
N ALA A 91 -6.89 11.87 -7.88
CA ALA A 91 -6.45 11.41 -9.19
C ALA A 91 -7.37 10.37 -9.81
N PHE A 92 -8.02 9.56 -8.99
CA PHE A 92 -8.99 8.57 -9.47
C PHE A 92 -10.41 9.11 -9.34
N ALA A 93 -11.11 9.16 -10.48
CA ALA A 93 -12.51 9.57 -10.54
C ALA A 93 -13.44 8.34 -10.55
N PRO A 94 -14.73 8.49 -10.19
CA PRO A 94 -15.70 7.42 -10.40
C PRO A 94 -15.65 6.85 -11.83
N PRO A 95 -15.83 5.55 -12.04
CA PRO A 95 -16.32 4.57 -11.05
C PRO A 95 -15.23 3.94 -10.16
N VAL A 96 -13.95 4.33 -10.27
CA VAL A 96 -12.88 3.80 -9.44
C VAL A 96 -13.03 4.30 -8.00
N ARG A 97 -13.13 3.38 -7.05
CA ARG A 97 -13.19 3.70 -5.62
C ARG A 97 -11.79 3.68 -5.02
N VAL A 98 -11.41 4.75 -4.32
CA VAL A 98 -10.15 4.79 -3.56
C VAL A 98 -10.43 4.51 -2.10
N MET A 99 -9.67 3.58 -1.53
CA MET A 99 -9.74 3.20 -0.12
C MET A 99 -8.37 3.36 0.56
N TYR A 100 -8.38 3.62 1.84
CA TYR A 100 -7.21 3.67 2.71
C TYR A 100 -7.64 3.51 4.16
N VAL A 101 -6.76 3.05 5.03
CA VAL A 101 -7.02 2.97 6.47
C VAL A 101 -7.10 4.39 7.03
N LYS A 102 -8.21 4.72 7.69
CA LYS A 102 -8.51 6.07 8.20
C LYS A 102 -8.47 6.18 9.72
N GLU A 103 -8.46 5.06 10.42
CA GLU A 103 -8.59 4.94 11.87
C GLU A 103 -7.33 5.39 12.61
N PHE A 104 -6.19 5.31 11.95
CA PHE A 104 -4.89 5.61 12.55
C PHE A 104 -4.15 6.71 11.80
N SER A 105 -3.21 7.31 12.49
CA SER A 105 -2.43 8.41 11.94
C SER A 105 -1.31 7.91 11.03
N ILE A 106 -1.12 8.59 9.92
CA ILE A 106 0.04 8.39 9.06
C ILE A 106 1.30 8.86 9.78
N GLY A 107 2.29 8.02 9.83
CA GLY A 107 3.58 8.35 10.39
C GLY A 107 4.70 7.46 9.86
N HIS A 108 5.91 7.77 10.28
CA HIS A 108 7.08 6.99 9.95
C HIS A 108 7.65 6.33 11.20
N THR A 109 7.85 5.04 11.15
CA THR A 109 8.35 4.26 12.30
C THR A 109 9.73 4.72 12.80
N ALA A 110 10.60 5.26 11.94
CA ALA A 110 11.89 5.83 12.34
C ALA A 110 11.79 7.13 13.16
N LEU A 111 10.61 7.75 13.25
CA LEU A 111 10.41 8.98 14.03
C LEU A 111 10.36 8.73 15.54
N GLN A 112 10.23 7.49 15.98
CA GLN A 112 10.15 7.08 17.39
C GLN A 112 11.29 7.62 18.25
N PHE A 113 12.48 7.72 17.69
CA PHE A 113 13.69 8.12 18.43
C PHE A 113 13.80 9.63 18.68
N LYS A 114 12.87 10.43 18.19
CA LYS A 114 12.90 11.89 18.35
C LYS A 114 11.69 12.37 19.14
N LYS A 115 11.92 12.85 20.35
CA LYS A 115 10.98 13.29 21.41
C LYS A 115 9.91 14.36 21.02
N ARG A 116 9.56 14.55 19.75
CA ARG A 116 8.65 15.59 19.27
C ARG A 116 7.57 15.11 18.30
N ILE A 117 7.13 13.86 18.43
CA ILE A 117 6.03 13.37 17.61
C ILE A 117 4.73 13.63 18.38
N SER A 118 3.82 14.39 17.77
CA SER A 118 2.47 14.64 18.30
C SER A 118 1.53 13.44 18.11
N VAL A 119 1.97 12.37 17.43
CA VAL A 119 1.17 11.19 17.11
C VAL A 119 1.64 10.04 18.00
N PRO A 120 0.73 9.30 18.65
CA PRO A 120 1.06 8.11 19.41
C PRO A 120 1.79 7.09 18.53
N TRP A 121 2.89 6.54 19.04
CA TRP A 121 3.64 5.49 18.35
C TRP A 121 2.77 4.28 18.01
N ASP A 122 1.88 3.93 18.91
CA ASP A 122 0.95 2.82 18.79
C ASP A 122 0.06 2.96 17.56
N ASP A 123 -0.43 4.17 17.28
CA ASP A 123 -1.22 4.47 16.08
C ASP A 123 -0.43 4.26 14.80
N ILE A 124 0.84 4.70 14.78
CA ILE A 124 1.71 4.53 13.61
C ILE A 124 1.96 3.04 13.33
N MET A 125 2.18 2.25 14.39
CA MET A 125 2.37 0.81 14.26
C MET A 125 1.09 0.09 13.82
N LYS A 126 -0.06 0.44 14.42
CA LYS A 126 -1.36 -0.09 14.00
C LYS A 126 -1.67 0.26 12.56
N GLN A 127 -1.41 1.51 12.13
CA GLN A 127 -1.55 1.91 10.73
C GLN A 127 -0.69 1.04 9.81
N ALA A 128 0.58 0.84 10.16
CA ALA A 128 1.50 0.05 9.35
C ALA A 128 1.03 -1.42 9.24
N ILE A 129 0.64 -2.04 10.34
CA ILE A 129 0.14 -3.42 10.35
C ILE A 129 -1.15 -3.53 9.52
N MET A 130 -2.09 -2.61 9.73
CA MET A 130 -3.36 -2.56 8.99
C MET A 130 -3.13 -2.46 7.48
N ASP A 131 -2.35 -1.47 7.05
CA ASP A 131 -2.04 -1.26 5.63
C ASP A 131 -1.42 -2.52 5.01
N MET A 132 -0.46 -3.14 5.69
CA MET A 132 0.23 -4.33 5.21
C MET A 132 -0.73 -5.54 5.11
N MET A 133 -1.58 -5.72 6.11
CA MET A 133 -2.54 -6.83 6.14
C MET A 133 -3.66 -6.65 5.12
N VAL A 134 -4.07 -5.43 4.82
CA VAL A 134 -5.05 -5.15 3.76
C VAL A 134 -4.42 -5.27 2.37
N LEU A 135 -3.17 -4.80 2.20
CA LEU A 135 -2.43 -4.94 0.95
C LEU A 135 -2.27 -6.40 0.51
N LYS A 136 -2.03 -7.32 1.44
CA LYS A 136 -1.87 -8.75 1.10
C LYS A 136 -3.12 -9.36 0.45
N ASP A 137 -4.30 -8.79 0.67
CA ASP A 137 -5.58 -9.27 0.15
C ASP A 137 -6.00 -8.55 -1.16
N CYS A 138 -5.14 -7.68 -1.71
CA CYS A 138 -5.37 -7.05 -3.01
C CYS A 138 -5.06 -8.03 -4.15
N ASP A 139 -5.79 -7.95 -5.28
CA ASP A 139 -5.55 -8.79 -6.46
C ASP A 139 -4.25 -8.42 -7.18
N TYR A 140 -3.86 -7.16 -7.08
CA TYR A 140 -2.68 -6.62 -7.75
C TYR A 140 -1.95 -5.63 -6.86
N LEU A 141 -0.64 -5.80 -6.67
CA LEU A 141 0.18 -4.91 -5.88
C LEU A 141 1.13 -4.07 -6.71
N VAL A 142 1.14 -2.78 -6.43
CA VAL A 142 2.16 -1.85 -6.92
C VAL A 142 2.91 -1.31 -5.71
N VAL A 143 4.17 -1.70 -5.57
CA VAL A 143 4.97 -1.36 -4.39
C VAL A 143 6.18 -0.52 -4.77
N THR A 144 6.57 0.37 -3.87
CA THR A 144 7.79 1.16 -4.02
C THR A 144 9.01 0.28 -3.87
N ALA A 145 9.88 0.25 -4.90
CA ALA A 145 11.10 -0.53 -4.90
C ALA A 145 11.98 -0.24 -3.67
N LYS A 146 12.63 -1.27 -3.14
CA LYS A 146 13.49 -1.20 -1.94
C LYS A 146 12.78 -0.74 -0.66
N SER A 147 11.45 -0.77 -0.66
CA SER A 147 10.67 -0.56 0.55
C SER A 147 10.42 -1.91 1.22
N SER A 148 11.14 -2.21 2.30
CA SER A 148 10.96 -3.44 3.07
C SER A 148 9.50 -3.66 3.50
N TYR A 149 8.77 -2.58 3.68
CA TYR A 149 7.34 -2.60 3.98
C TYR A 149 6.51 -3.15 2.80
N GLY A 150 6.79 -2.71 1.58
CA GLY A 150 6.13 -3.22 0.38
C GLY A 150 6.53 -4.68 0.10
N GLU A 151 7.82 -5.00 0.28
CA GLU A 151 8.33 -6.36 0.18
C GLU A 151 7.64 -7.31 1.16
N MET A 152 7.44 -6.88 2.40
CA MET A 152 6.73 -7.67 3.41
C MET A 152 5.26 -7.92 3.04
N ALA A 153 4.57 -6.94 2.47
CA ALA A 153 3.18 -7.12 2.02
C ALA A 153 3.09 -8.18 0.91
N MET A 154 4.05 -8.20 -0.02
CA MET A 154 4.14 -9.24 -1.06
C MET A 154 4.43 -10.62 -0.49
N GLU A 155 5.38 -10.72 0.42
CA GLU A 155 5.74 -11.98 1.07
C GLU A 155 4.54 -12.55 1.87
N LEU A 156 3.79 -11.70 2.53
CA LEU A 156 2.56 -12.10 3.20
C LEU A 156 1.53 -12.61 2.20
N GLN A 157 1.29 -11.91 1.09
CA GLN A 157 0.39 -12.34 0.03
C GLN A 157 0.77 -13.75 -0.47
N GLN A 158 2.04 -13.99 -0.81
CA GLN A 158 2.54 -15.30 -1.24
C GLN A 158 2.35 -16.37 -0.15
N SER A 159 2.63 -16.04 1.11
CA SER A 159 2.51 -16.99 2.21
C SER A 159 1.09 -17.46 2.47
N TYR A 160 0.08 -16.70 2.02
CA TYR A 160 -1.33 -17.06 2.08
C TYR A 160 -1.82 -17.78 0.81
N GLY A 161 -0.92 -18.06 -0.14
CA GLY A 161 -1.25 -18.78 -1.38
C GLY A 161 -2.05 -17.94 -2.39
N MET A 162 -2.05 -16.63 -2.22
CA MET A 162 -2.66 -15.71 -3.17
C MET A 162 -1.74 -15.57 -4.40
N PRO A 163 -2.30 -15.53 -5.63
CA PRO A 163 -1.50 -15.25 -6.80
C PRO A 163 -0.94 -13.83 -6.71
N VAL A 164 0.39 -13.72 -6.70
CA VAL A 164 1.05 -12.41 -6.67
C VAL A 164 1.14 -11.86 -8.07
N SER A 165 0.34 -10.86 -8.36
CA SER A 165 0.55 -10.00 -9.52
C SER A 165 1.22 -8.72 -9.05
N VAL A 166 2.53 -8.67 -9.15
CA VAL A 166 3.33 -7.51 -8.74
C VAL A 166 3.91 -6.85 -9.97
N ASP A 167 3.50 -5.63 -10.25
CA ASP A 167 4.27 -4.76 -11.12
C ASP A 167 5.25 -3.98 -10.24
N TRP A 168 6.46 -4.49 -10.17
CA TRP A 168 7.55 -3.68 -9.66
C TRP A 168 7.68 -2.48 -10.59
N PHE A 169 7.79 -1.30 -10.03
CA PHE A 169 8.19 -0.11 -10.77
C PHE A 169 9.67 -0.25 -11.21
N LEU A 170 9.94 -1.35 -11.93
CA LEU A 170 11.25 -1.85 -12.32
C LEU A 170 11.40 -1.95 -13.83
N LYS A 171 10.61 -1.20 -14.59
CA LYS A 171 10.90 -1.06 -16.02
C LYS A 171 12.32 -0.53 -16.28
N GLU A 172 12.93 0.12 -15.29
CA GLU A 172 14.33 0.55 -15.39
C GLU A 172 15.34 -0.59 -15.10
N HIS A 173 14.91 -1.76 -14.60
CA HIS A 173 15.81 -2.84 -14.18
C HIS A 173 15.42 -4.24 -14.70
N GLY A 174 14.48 -4.33 -15.58
CA GLY A 174 14.22 -5.54 -16.38
C GLY A 174 13.69 -6.77 -15.63
N MET A 175 13.31 -6.65 -14.36
CA MET A 175 12.72 -7.77 -13.61
C MET A 175 11.20 -7.68 -13.60
N ARG A 176 10.56 -8.58 -14.34
CA ARG A 176 9.13 -8.89 -14.19
C ARG A 176 9.02 -10.10 -13.28
N CYS A 177 8.30 -9.98 -12.17
CA CYS A 177 7.79 -11.17 -11.53
C CYS A 177 6.68 -11.75 -12.40
N SER A 178 6.94 -12.92 -12.98
CA SER A 178 5.93 -13.68 -13.71
C SER A 178 4.95 -14.29 -12.72
N VAL A 179 3.68 -14.21 -13.07
CA VAL A 179 2.61 -14.95 -12.42
C VAL A 179 2.93 -16.43 -12.56
N PHE A 180 3.09 -17.12 -11.47
CA PHE A 180 3.06 -18.59 -11.50
C PHE A 180 1.59 -19.02 -11.52
N ASN A 181 1.18 -19.64 -12.64
CA ASN A 181 -0.08 -20.36 -12.76
C ASN A 181 -0.08 -21.59 -11.85
#